data_68b7ba79c6540b0f97a337cbe73453bb
#
_entry.id   68b7ba79c6540b0f97a337cbe73453bb
#
_cell.length_a   1.000
_cell.length_b   1.000
_cell.length_c   1.000
_cell.angle_alpha   90.00
_cell.angle_beta   90.00
_cell.angle_gamma   90.00
#
_symmetry.space_group_name_H-M   'P 1'
#
loop_
_entity.id
_entity.type
_entity.pdbx_description
1 polymer ?
#
loop_
_entity_poly.entity_id
_entity_poly.type
_entity_poly.pdbx_seq_one_letter_code
_entity_poly.pdbx_strand_id
1 'polypeptide(L)'
;MLLQCKSERKLQLMIEQKEHFHGSDLEKIEKIYGIKKENIVSFAANVNPLGESGKLKTALSERIDAITKYPDREYTSLRKAIGSYCKCDYNHITVGNGCTELISLFIQITAPKKTLLLGPTYSEYERDLRINGSDISYYFLKEKDDFKINSDEFISAITADTDLVIICNPNNPTGSLITPDKLKTILTHCKETNTYVMIDETYIEFVPDVDELSAIPLTELFDNVIILRGTSKFFATPGLRLGYAITSNSQILTDINTNKNPWMINSLAVVAGETMFLDEEYIDKTRSLILSEKTRCRQLIEESHKFKLYPSYSNFYLLKILDEGCLLYTSDAADE
;
A
#
# COMPACT_ATOMS: atom_id res chain seq x y z
N MET A 1 9.43 -22.00 -2.62
CA MET A 1 9.42 -23.29 -1.87
C MET A 1 8.93 -24.39 -2.81
N LEU A 2 9.79 -25.35 -3.19
CA LEU A 2 9.42 -26.49 -4.05
C LEU A 2 8.75 -27.55 -3.17
N LEU A 3 7.44 -27.63 -3.16
CA LEU A 3 6.69 -28.75 -2.59
C LEU A 3 6.34 -29.72 -3.71
N GLN A 4 6.99 -30.87 -3.77
CA GLN A 4 6.52 -32.00 -4.55
C GLN A 4 5.23 -32.55 -3.95
N CYS A 5 4.09 -32.18 -4.51
CA CYS A 5 2.79 -32.71 -4.10
C CYS A 5 2.54 -34.07 -4.74
N LYS A 6 2.48 -35.15 -3.93
CA LYS A 6 2.37 -36.55 -4.39
C LYS A 6 0.96 -37.01 -4.76
N SER A 7 -0.08 -36.18 -4.82
CA SER A 7 -1.38 -36.59 -5.38
C SER A 7 -2.23 -35.38 -5.85
N GLU A 8 -2.80 -35.50 -7.04
CA GLU A 8 -3.75 -34.54 -7.63
C GLU A 8 -4.95 -34.25 -6.71
N ARG A 9 -5.38 -35.20 -5.90
CA ARG A 9 -6.49 -35.03 -4.94
C ARG A 9 -6.13 -34.08 -3.79
N LYS A 10 -4.87 -34.00 -3.38
CA LYS A 10 -4.38 -33.05 -2.36
C LYS A 10 -4.28 -31.65 -2.94
N LEU A 11 -3.91 -31.55 -4.20
CA LEU A 11 -3.86 -30.29 -4.95
C LEU A 11 -5.26 -29.70 -5.12
N GLN A 12 -6.26 -30.54 -5.46
CA GLN A 12 -7.66 -30.12 -5.65
C GLN A 12 -8.30 -29.65 -4.34
N LEU A 13 -8.03 -30.33 -3.22
CA LEU A 13 -8.46 -29.90 -1.89
C LEU A 13 -7.81 -28.58 -1.42
N MET A 14 -6.58 -28.28 -1.89
CA MET A 14 -5.90 -27.01 -1.59
C MET A 14 -6.46 -25.85 -2.42
N ILE A 15 -6.99 -26.13 -3.63
CA ILE A 15 -7.61 -25.13 -4.51
C ILE A 15 -9.04 -24.77 -4.02
N GLU A 16 -9.74 -25.72 -3.41
CA GLU A 16 -11.12 -25.52 -2.91
C GLU A 16 -11.20 -24.77 -1.57
N GLN A 17 -10.11 -24.68 -0.79
CA GLN A 17 -10.04 -23.91 0.44
C GLN A 17 -9.35 -22.55 0.19
N LYS A 18 -10.02 -21.67 -0.54
CA LYS A 18 -9.67 -20.22 -0.55
C LYS A 18 -10.08 -19.58 0.78
N GLU A 19 -9.40 -19.92 1.86
CA GLU A 19 -9.38 -19.06 3.03
C GLU A 19 -8.41 -17.91 2.75
N HIS A 20 -8.92 -16.68 2.70
CA HIS A 20 -8.09 -15.49 2.66
C HIS A 20 -7.15 -15.48 3.87
N PHE A 21 -5.86 -15.48 3.63
CA PHE A 21 -4.86 -15.26 4.68
C PHE A 21 -3.75 -14.36 4.15
N HIS A 22 -3.27 -13.50 5.01
CA HIS A 22 -2.18 -12.59 4.70
C HIS A 22 -0.86 -13.38 4.69
N GLY A 23 0.03 -13.14 3.72
CA GLY A 23 1.30 -13.88 3.61
C GLY A 23 2.26 -13.72 4.79
N SER A 24 2.03 -12.71 5.64
CA SER A 24 2.71 -12.56 6.93
C SER A 24 2.15 -13.43 8.06
N ASP A 25 1.05 -14.18 7.82
CA ASP A 25 0.45 -15.10 8.81
C ASP A 25 1.21 -16.44 8.85
N LEU A 26 2.44 -16.39 9.35
CA LEU A 26 3.33 -17.56 9.41
C LEU A 26 2.79 -18.67 10.32
N GLU A 27 2.02 -18.34 11.36
CA GLU A 27 1.34 -19.27 12.24
C GLU A 27 0.30 -20.10 11.47
N LYS A 28 -0.45 -19.47 10.58
CA LYS A 28 -1.43 -20.17 9.73
C LYS A 28 -0.74 -21.07 8.71
N ILE A 29 0.34 -20.60 8.10
CA ILE A 29 1.16 -21.38 7.18
C ILE A 29 1.74 -22.60 7.91
N GLU A 30 2.30 -22.43 9.10
CA GLU A 30 2.79 -23.53 9.92
C GLU A 30 1.68 -24.57 10.21
N LYS A 31 0.50 -24.10 10.57
CA LYS A 31 -0.67 -24.98 10.83
C LYS A 31 -1.14 -25.75 9.60
N ILE A 32 -1.16 -25.11 8.42
CA ILE A 32 -1.65 -25.72 7.17
C ILE A 32 -0.63 -26.69 6.60
N TYR A 33 0.63 -26.31 6.58
CA TYR A 33 1.69 -27.05 5.87
C TYR A 33 2.60 -27.89 6.79
N GLY A 34 2.51 -27.72 8.11
CA GLY A 34 3.35 -28.42 9.08
C GLY A 34 4.84 -27.99 9.03
N ILE A 35 5.14 -26.84 8.43
CA ILE A 35 6.48 -26.27 8.33
C ILE A 35 6.62 -25.27 9.46
N LYS A 36 7.60 -25.47 10.35
CA LYS A 36 7.86 -24.54 11.45
C LYS A 36 8.17 -23.14 10.93
N LYS A 37 7.57 -22.11 11.52
CA LYS A 37 7.70 -20.72 11.07
C LYS A 37 9.16 -20.24 11.01
N GLU A 38 10.03 -20.71 11.90
CA GLU A 38 11.47 -20.41 11.87
C GLU A 38 12.23 -20.98 10.67
N ASN A 39 11.62 -21.93 9.96
CA ASN A 39 12.17 -22.54 8.73
C ASN A 39 11.56 -21.95 7.44
N ILE A 40 10.66 -20.95 7.57
CA ILE A 40 10.03 -20.31 6.43
C ILE A 40 10.85 -19.11 6.01
N VAL A 41 11.28 -19.08 4.75
CA VAL A 41 11.85 -17.88 4.12
C VAL A 41 10.67 -17.14 3.47
N SER A 42 10.20 -16.06 4.11
CA SER A 42 9.06 -15.30 3.63
C SER A 42 9.49 -14.28 2.58
N PHE A 43 8.78 -14.26 1.45
CA PHE A 43 8.89 -13.23 0.40
C PHE A 43 7.63 -12.35 0.34
N ALA A 44 6.76 -12.43 1.33
CA ALA A 44 5.42 -11.88 1.27
C ALA A 44 5.26 -10.49 1.89
N ALA A 45 6.01 -10.15 2.93
CA ALA A 45 5.72 -8.95 3.73
C ALA A 45 6.15 -7.62 3.08
N ASN A 46 7.05 -7.62 2.09
CA ASN A 46 7.57 -6.44 1.39
C ASN A 46 8.04 -5.30 2.32
N VAL A 47 8.50 -5.65 3.53
CA VAL A 47 8.99 -4.70 4.52
C VAL A 47 10.45 -4.37 4.23
N ASN A 48 10.88 -3.14 4.52
CA ASN A 48 12.27 -2.72 4.37
C ASN A 48 13.23 -3.66 5.13
N PRO A 49 14.21 -4.28 4.46
CA PRO A 49 15.13 -5.25 5.08
C PRO A 49 16.10 -4.63 6.10
N LEU A 50 16.24 -3.30 6.14
CA LEU A 50 17.06 -2.62 7.17
C LEU A 50 16.45 -2.73 8.56
N GLY A 51 15.15 -3.07 8.66
CA GLY A 51 14.43 -2.97 9.92
C GLY A 51 14.25 -1.51 10.35
N GLU A 52 13.91 -1.29 11.61
CA GLU A 52 13.72 0.04 12.17
C GLU A 52 15.05 0.80 12.35
N SER A 53 15.01 2.15 12.26
CA SER A 53 16.21 2.97 12.43
C SER A 53 16.74 2.96 13.86
N GLY A 54 18.06 3.18 14.02
CA GLY A 54 18.69 3.33 15.34
C GLY A 54 18.13 4.53 16.13
N LYS A 55 17.83 5.64 15.45
CA LYS A 55 17.21 6.82 16.08
C LYS A 55 15.81 6.50 16.60
N LEU A 56 15.03 5.72 15.81
CA LEU A 56 13.70 5.29 16.24
C LEU A 56 13.76 4.39 17.48
N LYS A 57 14.68 3.40 17.52
CA LYS A 57 14.88 2.53 18.70
C LYS A 57 15.21 3.36 19.94
N THR A 58 16.14 4.29 19.83
CA THR A 58 16.52 5.18 20.91
C THR A 58 15.34 6.01 21.40
N ALA A 59 14.63 6.68 20.48
CA ALA A 59 13.47 7.51 20.83
C ALA A 59 12.36 6.74 21.54
N LEU A 60 12.05 5.53 21.06
CA LEU A 60 11.06 4.66 21.71
C LEU A 60 11.51 4.19 23.12
N SER A 61 12.79 3.86 23.28
CA SER A 61 13.35 3.43 24.56
C SER A 61 13.35 4.58 25.58
N GLU A 62 13.77 5.78 25.18
CA GLU A 62 13.84 6.96 26.05
C GLU A 62 12.47 7.52 26.41
N ARG A 63 11.49 7.35 25.54
CA ARG A 63 10.13 7.88 25.70
C ARG A 63 9.07 6.79 25.95
N ILE A 64 9.49 5.62 26.44
CA ILE A 64 8.56 4.52 26.73
C ILE A 64 7.45 4.94 27.70
N ASP A 65 7.71 5.87 28.62
CA ASP A 65 6.73 6.39 29.57
C ASP A 65 5.57 7.15 28.90
N ALA A 66 5.67 7.46 27.60
CA ALA A 66 4.55 8.02 26.83
C ALA A 66 3.29 7.14 26.88
N ILE A 67 3.43 5.82 27.10
CA ILE A 67 2.31 4.89 27.26
C ILE A 67 1.41 5.19 28.47
N THR A 68 1.89 5.95 29.44
CA THR A 68 1.14 6.30 30.65
C THR A 68 0.16 7.46 30.44
N LYS A 69 0.19 8.10 29.26
CA LYS A 69 -0.63 9.29 28.95
C LYS A 69 -1.32 9.12 27.59
N TYR A 70 -2.53 9.67 27.48
CA TYR A 70 -3.17 9.83 26.18
C TYR A 70 -2.36 10.81 25.32
N PRO A 71 -2.18 10.54 24.02
CA PRO A 71 -1.58 11.51 23.11
C PRO A 71 -2.49 12.73 22.90
N ASP A 72 -1.94 13.79 22.30
CA ASP A 72 -2.75 14.90 21.77
C ASP A 72 -3.82 14.34 20.84
N ARG A 73 -5.08 14.72 21.11
CA ARG A 73 -6.24 14.23 20.36
C ARG A 73 -6.20 14.62 18.88
N GLU A 74 -5.59 15.76 18.56
CA GLU A 74 -5.44 16.26 17.20
C GLU A 74 -4.13 15.78 16.53
N TYR A 75 -3.27 15.09 17.28
CA TYR A 75 -1.96 14.61 16.80
C TYR A 75 -1.13 15.72 16.11
N THR A 76 -1.18 16.94 16.64
CA THR A 76 -0.64 18.15 16.00
C THR A 76 0.85 18.03 15.68
N SER A 77 1.66 17.55 16.61
CA SER A 77 3.10 17.38 16.41
C SER A 77 3.41 16.30 15.34
N LEU A 78 2.69 15.19 15.37
CA LEU A 78 2.82 14.13 14.37
C LEU A 78 2.42 14.62 12.97
N ARG A 79 1.28 15.31 12.85
CA ARG A 79 0.81 15.89 11.57
C ARG A 79 1.81 16.91 11.01
N LYS A 80 2.45 17.71 11.87
CA LYS A 80 3.51 18.63 11.45
C LYS A 80 4.75 17.91 10.95
N ALA A 81 5.17 16.82 11.62
CA ALA A 81 6.28 16.00 11.15
C ALA A 81 5.99 15.37 9.79
N ILE A 82 4.78 14.83 9.60
CA ILE A 82 4.32 14.29 8.31
C ILE A 82 4.27 15.40 7.25
N GLY A 83 3.73 16.58 7.58
CA GLY A 83 3.62 17.71 6.65
C GLY A 83 5.00 18.19 6.16
N SER A 84 5.98 18.24 7.07
CA SER A 84 7.38 18.56 6.71
C SER A 84 7.96 17.49 5.78
N TYR A 85 7.76 16.21 6.09
CA TYR A 85 8.23 15.09 5.29
C TYR A 85 7.59 15.03 3.90
N CYS A 86 6.28 15.25 3.83
CA CYS A 86 5.49 15.22 2.60
C CYS A 86 5.49 16.54 1.83
N LYS A 87 6.07 17.60 2.38
CA LYS A 87 6.09 18.98 1.82
C LYS A 87 4.69 19.51 1.52
N CYS A 88 3.74 19.28 2.44
CA CYS A 88 2.36 19.74 2.32
C CYS A 88 1.86 20.38 3.64
N ASP A 89 0.72 21.09 3.58
CA ASP A 89 0.11 21.68 4.77
C ASP A 89 -0.34 20.56 5.73
N TYR A 90 0.13 20.63 6.99
CA TYR A 90 -0.26 19.66 8.01
C TYR A 90 -1.78 19.70 8.33
N ASN A 91 -2.49 20.80 7.98
CA ASN A 91 -3.94 20.88 8.09
C ASN A 91 -4.67 20.00 7.08
N HIS A 92 -4.03 19.60 5.99
CA HIS A 92 -4.54 18.65 4.99
C HIS A 92 -4.31 17.19 5.37
N ILE A 93 -3.75 16.93 6.57
CA ILE A 93 -3.36 15.58 7.01
C ILE A 93 -4.30 15.07 8.09
N THR A 94 -4.76 13.84 7.93
CA THR A 94 -5.34 13.05 9.02
C THR A 94 -4.53 11.77 9.22
N VAL A 95 -4.52 11.24 10.45
CA VAL A 95 -3.77 10.04 10.83
C VAL A 95 -4.70 8.91 11.24
N GLY A 96 -4.28 7.67 11.04
CA GLY A 96 -5.07 6.48 11.34
C GLY A 96 -4.22 5.30 11.83
N ASN A 97 -4.87 4.30 12.38
CA ASN A 97 -4.27 3.05 12.88
C ASN A 97 -3.85 2.14 11.72
N GLY A 98 -2.86 2.59 10.94
CA GLY A 98 -2.46 2.05 9.64
C GLY A 98 -3.35 2.56 8.50
N CYS A 99 -2.91 2.36 7.25
CA CYS A 99 -3.70 2.73 6.08
C CYS A 99 -5.04 2.00 6.03
N THR A 100 -5.10 0.75 6.50
CA THR A 100 -6.32 -0.07 6.48
C THR A 100 -7.50 0.62 7.16
N GLU A 101 -7.27 1.28 8.29
CA GLU A 101 -8.35 2.02 8.95
C GLU A 101 -8.80 3.23 8.13
N LEU A 102 -7.86 3.95 7.52
CA LEU A 102 -8.19 5.11 6.69
C LEU A 102 -8.92 4.70 5.40
N ILE A 103 -8.59 3.54 4.82
CA ILE A 103 -9.32 2.95 3.71
C ILE A 103 -10.78 2.70 4.14
N SER A 104 -10.97 1.98 5.26
CA SER A 104 -12.30 1.65 5.77
C SER A 104 -13.12 2.92 6.09
N LEU A 105 -12.52 3.90 6.76
CA LEU A 105 -13.19 5.17 7.07
C LEU A 105 -13.59 5.94 5.81
N PHE A 106 -12.70 6.03 4.83
CA PHE A 106 -13.00 6.75 3.59
C PHE A 106 -14.14 6.08 2.82
N ILE A 107 -14.13 4.74 2.71
CA ILE A 107 -15.23 3.99 2.10
C ILE A 107 -16.54 4.19 2.87
N GLN A 108 -16.50 4.18 4.21
CA GLN A 108 -17.70 4.39 5.04
C GLN A 108 -18.29 5.79 4.87
N ILE A 109 -17.48 6.85 4.87
CA ILE A 109 -17.99 8.23 4.76
C ILE A 109 -18.48 8.55 3.35
N THR A 110 -17.83 8.02 2.32
CA THR A 110 -18.26 8.22 0.93
C THR A 110 -19.41 7.30 0.53
N ALA A 111 -19.58 6.17 1.23
CA ALA A 111 -20.64 5.17 1.03
C ALA A 111 -20.90 4.87 -0.47
N PRO A 112 -19.87 4.53 -1.26
CA PRO A 112 -19.99 4.41 -2.71
C PRO A 112 -20.91 3.23 -3.07
N LYS A 113 -21.87 3.47 -3.97
CA LYS A 113 -22.72 2.42 -4.52
C LYS A 113 -22.01 1.66 -5.65
N LYS A 114 -21.22 2.37 -6.45
CA LYS A 114 -20.44 1.80 -7.54
C LYS A 114 -18.99 2.23 -7.44
N THR A 115 -18.09 1.26 -7.44
CA THR A 115 -16.64 1.49 -7.35
C THR A 115 -15.91 0.84 -8.51
N LEU A 116 -14.97 1.56 -9.12
CA LEU A 116 -14.02 1.02 -10.08
C LEU A 116 -12.66 0.81 -9.42
N LEU A 117 -12.15 -0.42 -9.43
CA LEU A 117 -10.83 -0.78 -8.97
C LEU A 117 -9.85 -0.93 -10.14
N LEU A 118 -8.64 -0.40 -10.00
CA LEU A 118 -7.52 -0.68 -10.89
C LEU A 118 -6.91 -2.04 -10.49
N GLY A 119 -7.22 -3.10 -11.23
CA GLY A 119 -6.76 -4.46 -10.93
C GLY A 119 -5.63 -4.98 -11.83
N PRO A 120 -4.93 -6.07 -11.44
CA PRO A 120 -5.00 -6.66 -10.10
C PRO A 120 -4.46 -5.68 -9.04
N THR A 121 -4.98 -5.76 -7.80
CA THR A 121 -4.61 -4.83 -6.74
C THR A 121 -4.74 -5.48 -5.36
N TYR A 122 -4.46 -4.73 -4.30
CA TYR A 122 -4.55 -5.17 -2.91
C TYR A 122 -5.99 -5.55 -2.52
N SER A 123 -6.18 -6.75 -1.98
CA SER A 123 -7.49 -7.37 -1.74
C SER A 123 -8.35 -6.66 -0.69
N GLU A 124 -7.73 -5.96 0.26
CA GLU A 124 -8.47 -5.28 1.34
C GLU A 124 -9.40 -4.17 0.82
N TYR A 125 -9.12 -3.58 -0.35
CA TYR A 125 -10.06 -2.63 -0.96
C TYR A 125 -11.39 -3.31 -1.30
N GLU A 126 -11.33 -4.46 -1.98
CA GLU A 126 -12.53 -5.23 -2.33
C GLU A 126 -13.27 -5.69 -1.08
N ARG A 127 -12.55 -6.17 -0.06
CA ARG A 127 -13.13 -6.60 1.21
C ARG A 127 -13.95 -5.49 1.87
N ASP A 128 -13.36 -4.30 2.02
CA ASP A 128 -14.04 -3.18 2.68
C ASP A 128 -15.21 -2.64 1.86
N LEU A 129 -15.08 -2.59 0.53
CA LEU A 129 -16.17 -2.23 -0.37
C LEU A 129 -17.34 -3.19 -0.26
N ARG A 130 -17.10 -4.52 -0.23
CA ARG A 130 -18.14 -5.54 -0.07
C ARG A 130 -18.85 -5.42 1.28
N ILE A 131 -18.12 -5.15 2.36
CA ILE A 131 -18.71 -4.93 3.70
C ILE A 131 -19.66 -3.72 3.67
N ASN A 132 -19.32 -2.69 2.88
CA ASN A 132 -20.13 -1.48 2.74
C ASN A 132 -21.19 -1.58 1.63
N GLY A 133 -21.32 -2.71 0.94
CA GLY A 133 -22.37 -2.96 -0.05
C GLY A 133 -22.17 -2.28 -1.39
N SER A 134 -20.94 -1.91 -1.74
CA SER A 134 -20.60 -1.33 -3.04
C SER A 134 -20.64 -2.39 -4.15
N ASP A 135 -21.16 -2.01 -5.31
CA ASP A 135 -21.00 -2.76 -6.56
C ASP A 135 -19.61 -2.47 -7.14
N ILE A 136 -18.82 -3.53 -7.37
CA ILE A 136 -17.39 -3.41 -7.69
C ILE A 136 -17.16 -3.84 -9.13
N SER A 137 -16.56 -2.97 -9.90
CA SER A 137 -16.03 -3.25 -11.23
C SER A 137 -14.52 -3.14 -11.26
N TYR A 138 -13.88 -3.81 -12.21
CA TYR A 138 -12.42 -3.79 -12.37
C TYR A 138 -12.02 -3.33 -13.76
N TYR A 139 -11.01 -2.46 -13.82
CA TYR A 139 -10.20 -2.28 -15.00
C TYR A 139 -8.88 -3.03 -14.80
N PHE A 140 -8.70 -4.14 -15.50
CA PHE A 140 -7.49 -4.95 -15.34
C PHE A 140 -6.34 -4.44 -16.20
N LEU A 141 -5.19 -4.20 -15.56
CA LEU A 141 -3.90 -4.01 -16.22
C LEU A 141 -3.54 -5.28 -16.99
N LYS A 142 -3.01 -5.13 -18.20
CA LYS A 142 -2.79 -6.26 -19.12
C LYS A 142 -1.31 -6.62 -19.20
N GLU A 143 -1.01 -7.91 -19.16
CA GLU A 143 0.37 -8.44 -19.31
C GLU A 143 1.04 -7.97 -20.59
N LYS A 144 0.29 -7.93 -21.73
CA LYS A 144 0.79 -7.48 -23.03
C LYS A 144 1.31 -6.03 -23.02
N ASP A 145 0.86 -5.23 -22.08
CA ASP A 145 1.23 -3.82 -21.91
C ASP A 145 2.22 -3.64 -20.72
N ASP A 146 2.86 -4.75 -20.27
CA ASP A 146 3.72 -4.81 -19.08
C ASP A 146 3.02 -4.22 -17.82
N PHE A 147 1.72 -4.47 -17.67
CA PHE A 147 0.87 -3.97 -16.60
C PHE A 147 0.88 -2.42 -16.46
N LYS A 148 1.15 -1.70 -17.55
CA LYS A 148 1.01 -0.25 -17.59
C LYS A 148 -0.43 0.13 -17.90
N ILE A 149 -0.89 1.22 -17.28
CA ILE A 149 -2.23 1.73 -17.54
C ILE A 149 -2.31 2.37 -18.93
N ASN A 150 -3.40 2.07 -19.65
CA ASN A 150 -3.90 2.91 -20.75
C ASN A 150 -4.91 3.90 -20.15
N SER A 151 -4.53 5.16 -20.04
CA SER A 151 -5.35 6.17 -19.38
C SER A 151 -6.68 6.42 -20.09
N ASP A 152 -6.71 6.36 -21.42
CA ASP A 152 -7.94 6.61 -22.20
C ASP A 152 -8.95 5.46 -22.01
N GLU A 153 -8.46 4.19 -22.05
CA GLU A 153 -9.30 3.03 -21.77
C GLU A 153 -9.80 3.06 -20.31
N PHE A 154 -8.94 3.44 -19.36
CA PHE A 154 -9.30 3.52 -17.94
C PHE A 154 -10.37 4.60 -17.69
N ILE A 155 -10.18 5.79 -18.26
CA ILE A 155 -11.14 6.89 -18.18
C ILE A 155 -12.49 6.47 -18.78
N SER A 156 -12.47 5.76 -19.91
CA SER A 156 -13.69 5.26 -20.56
C SER A 156 -14.43 4.22 -19.71
N ALA A 157 -13.77 3.58 -18.76
CA ALA A 157 -14.40 2.65 -17.80
C ALA A 157 -15.04 3.37 -16.60
N ILE A 158 -14.71 4.65 -16.36
CA ILE A 158 -15.33 5.49 -15.34
C ILE A 158 -16.63 6.05 -15.92
N THR A 159 -17.75 5.56 -15.44
CA THR A 159 -19.08 5.97 -15.92
C THR A 159 -19.67 7.06 -15.03
N ALA A 160 -20.69 7.76 -15.51
CA ALA A 160 -21.35 8.86 -14.79
C ALA A 160 -21.98 8.42 -13.43
N ASP A 161 -22.16 7.13 -13.22
CA ASP A 161 -22.66 6.53 -11.97
C ASP A 161 -21.56 5.86 -11.14
N THR A 162 -20.29 6.07 -11.48
CA THR A 162 -19.14 5.64 -10.65
C THR A 162 -18.94 6.63 -9.50
N ASP A 163 -19.11 6.18 -8.26
CA ASP A 163 -18.97 7.04 -7.07
C ASP A 163 -17.52 7.13 -6.59
N LEU A 164 -16.74 6.02 -6.74
CA LEU A 164 -15.37 5.91 -6.24
C LEU A 164 -14.48 5.18 -7.23
N VAL A 165 -13.26 5.69 -7.39
CA VAL A 165 -12.14 5.03 -8.06
C VAL A 165 -11.04 4.76 -7.04
N ILE A 166 -10.48 3.54 -6.99
CA ILE A 166 -9.34 3.21 -6.12
C ILE A 166 -8.16 2.79 -6.97
N ILE A 167 -7.02 3.44 -6.71
CA ILE A 167 -5.75 3.24 -7.42
C ILE A 167 -4.65 3.00 -6.40
N CYS A 168 -3.94 1.87 -6.48
CA CYS A 168 -2.68 1.65 -5.77
C CYS A 168 -1.51 2.13 -6.65
N ASN A 169 -0.68 3.04 -6.16
CA ASN A 169 0.38 3.68 -6.97
C ASN A 169 1.67 3.97 -6.18
N PRO A 170 2.76 3.24 -6.36
CA PRO A 170 2.94 2.07 -7.23
C PRO A 170 2.02 0.91 -6.87
N ASN A 171 1.56 0.18 -7.89
CA ASN A 171 0.57 -0.87 -7.70
C ASN A 171 1.16 -2.14 -7.06
N ASN A 172 0.45 -2.69 -6.11
CA ASN A 172 0.66 -4.05 -5.60
C ASN A 172 -0.40 -4.97 -6.26
N PRO A 173 -0.02 -6.06 -7.01
CA PRO A 173 1.31 -6.69 -7.02
C PRO A 173 2.19 -6.35 -8.24
N THR A 174 1.76 -5.51 -9.17
CA THR A 174 2.46 -5.34 -10.45
C THR A 174 3.73 -4.49 -10.37
N GLY A 175 3.85 -3.64 -9.33
CA GLY A 175 4.94 -2.68 -9.19
C GLY A 175 4.86 -1.52 -10.19
N SER A 176 3.84 -1.47 -11.05
CA SER A 176 3.68 -0.41 -12.06
C SER A 176 3.34 0.93 -11.41
N LEU A 177 3.74 2.02 -12.07
CA LEU A 177 3.50 3.39 -11.62
C LEU A 177 2.70 4.16 -12.66
N ILE A 178 1.76 4.95 -12.18
CA ILE A 178 1.04 5.96 -12.96
C ILE A 178 1.66 7.32 -12.65
N THR A 179 2.15 8.01 -13.67
CA THR A 179 2.78 9.32 -13.49
C THR A 179 1.77 10.39 -13.08
N PRO A 180 2.19 11.48 -12.40
CA PRO A 180 1.30 12.57 -12.00
C PRO A 180 0.51 13.19 -13.17
N ASP A 181 1.09 13.30 -14.37
CA ASP A 181 0.37 13.82 -15.54
C ASP A 181 -0.81 12.92 -15.94
N LYS A 182 -0.61 11.60 -15.91
CA LYS A 182 -1.70 10.64 -16.17
C LYS A 182 -2.74 10.66 -15.06
N LEU A 183 -2.31 10.74 -13.80
CA LEU A 183 -3.21 10.89 -12.67
C LEU A 183 -4.02 12.19 -12.77
N LYS A 184 -3.39 13.30 -13.16
CA LYS A 184 -4.09 14.56 -13.39
C LYS A 184 -5.20 14.43 -14.43
N THR A 185 -4.94 13.74 -15.54
CA THR A 185 -5.97 13.50 -16.57
C THR A 185 -7.15 12.67 -16.02
N ILE A 186 -6.86 11.61 -15.25
CA ILE A 186 -7.88 10.77 -14.61
C ILE A 186 -8.69 11.59 -13.57
N LEU A 187 -8.01 12.36 -12.71
CA LEU A 187 -8.65 13.20 -11.71
C LEU A 187 -9.54 14.28 -12.30
N THR A 188 -9.12 14.86 -13.45
CA THR A 188 -9.96 15.83 -14.17
C THR A 188 -11.28 15.20 -14.59
N HIS A 189 -11.26 14.04 -15.21
CA HIS A 189 -12.46 13.32 -15.59
C HIS A 189 -13.32 12.93 -14.35
N CYS A 190 -12.70 12.41 -13.30
CA CYS A 190 -13.40 12.07 -12.06
C CYS A 190 -14.08 13.29 -11.40
N LYS A 191 -13.46 14.48 -11.51
CA LYS A 191 -14.07 15.72 -11.03
C LYS A 191 -15.32 16.12 -11.84
N GLU A 192 -15.25 15.96 -13.17
CA GLU A 192 -16.39 16.20 -14.05
C GLU A 192 -17.58 15.26 -13.82
N THR A 193 -17.30 14.03 -13.39
CA THR A 193 -18.32 13.01 -13.09
C THR A 193 -18.71 12.96 -11.60
N ASN A 194 -18.19 13.84 -10.74
CA ASN A 194 -18.39 13.83 -9.28
C ASN A 194 -17.94 12.52 -8.62
N THR A 195 -16.91 11.88 -9.16
CA THR A 195 -16.33 10.64 -8.67
C THR A 195 -15.20 10.96 -7.68
N TYR A 196 -15.21 10.35 -6.50
CA TYR A 196 -14.07 10.39 -5.58
C TYR A 196 -12.94 9.48 -6.05
N VAL A 197 -11.71 9.85 -5.72
CA VAL A 197 -10.53 9.03 -6.03
C VAL A 197 -9.70 8.80 -4.78
N MET A 198 -9.44 7.54 -4.45
CA MET A 198 -8.49 7.15 -3.42
C MET A 198 -7.23 6.62 -4.09
N ILE A 199 -6.08 7.24 -3.79
CA ILE A 199 -4.77 6.81 -4.29
C ILE A 199 -3.94 6.29 -3.12
N ASP A 200 -3.62 5.01 -3.12
CA ASP A 200 -2.76 4.39 -2.11
C ASP A 200 -1.31 4.45 -2.56
N GLU A 201 -0.54 5.28 -1.90
CA GLU A 201 0.90 5.49 -2.11
C GLU A 201 1.77 4.73 -1.10
N THR A 202 1.32 3.62 -0.54
CA THR A 202 2.09 2.82 0.44
C THR A 202 3.51 2.46 -0.03
N TYR A 203 3.73 2.37 -1.33
CA TYR A 203 5.03 2.00 -1.93
C TYR A 203 5.75 3.15 -2.63
N ILE A 204 5.20 4.36 -2.64
CA ILE A 204 5.79 5.50 -3.39
C ILE A 204 7.17 5.90 -2.85
N GLU A 205 7.44 5.69 -1.57
CA GLU A 205 8.70 6.06 -0.93
C GLU A 205 9.91 5.27 -1.45
N PHE A 206 9.67 4.15 -2.17
CA PHE A 206 10.70 3.33 -2.80
C PHE A 206 11.06 3.76 -4.23
N VAL A 207 10.37 4.75 -4.81
CA VAL A 207 10.72 5.27 -6.14
C VAL A 207 12.00 6.13 -6.07
N PRO A 208 12.71 6.28 -7.19
CA PRO A 208 13.94 7.08 -7.20
C PRO A 208 13.72 8.55 -6.84
N ASP A 209 12.61 9.13 -7.30
CA ASP A 209 12.26 10.53 -7.07
C ASP A 209 10.79 10.64 -6.62
N VAL A 210 10.62 10.70 -5.28
CA VAL A 210 9.28 10.77 -4.68
C VAL A 210 8.62 12.11 -4.94
N ASP A 211 9.39 13.20 -4.97
CA ASP A 211 8.87 14.55 -5.14
C ASP A 211 8.25 14.74 -6.54
N GLU A 212 8.87 14.13 -7.56
CA GLU A 212 8.37 14.19 -8.94
C GLU A 212 7.24 13.19 -9.21
N LEU A 213 7.17 12.06 -8.49
CA LEU A 213 6.29 10.94 -8.82
C LEU A 213 5.08 10.80 -7.91
N SER A 214 5.05 11.50 -6.78
CA SER A 214 3.93 11.49 -5.85
C SER A 214 2.72 12.25 -6.37
N ALA A 215 1.54 11.75 -6.05
CA ALA A 215 0.27 12.43 -6.31
C ALA A 215 -0.08 13.52 -5.27
N ILE A 216 0.68 13.69 -4.18
CA ILE A 216 0.37 14.68 -3.14
C ILE A 216 0.16 16.09 -3.69
N PRO A 217 0.99 16.62 -4.61
CA PRO A 217 0.76 17.96 -5.16
C PRO A 217 -0.58 18.10 -5.89
N LEU A 218 -1.17 17.01 -6.37
CA LEU A 218 -2.48 17.04 -7.03
C LEU A 218 -3.62 17.34 -6.06
N THR A 219 -3.44 17.13 -4.75
CA THR A 219 -4.46 17.45 -3.74
C THR A 219 -4.75 18.95 -3.65
N GLU A 220 -3.80 19.80 -4.06
CA GLU A 220 -4.01 21.24 -4.14
C GLU A 220 -4.86 21.69 -5.36
N LEU A 221 -4.97 20.80 -6.37
CA LEU A 221 -5.71 21.06 -7.61
C LEU A 221 -7.09 20.40 -7.62
N PHE A 222 -7.23 19.31 -6.86
CA PHE A 222 -8.41 18.46 -6.86
C PHE A 222 -8.90 18.20 -5.45
N ASP A 223 -10.15 18.51 -5.17
CA ASP A 223 -10.83 18.32 -3.89
C ASP A 223 -11.58 16.97 -3.80
N ASN A 224 -11.58 16.20 -4.89
CA ASN A 224 -12.18 14.87 -4.96
C ASN A 224 -11.17 13.73 -4.80
N VAL A 225 -9.95 14.03 -4.33
CA VAL A 225 -8.88 13.03 -4.14
C VAL A 225 -8.40 12.95 -2.69
N ILE A 226 -8.10 11.73 -2.25
CA ILE A 226 -7.40 11.44 -1.00
C ILE A 226 -6.19 10.54 -1.29
N ILE A 227 -5.04 10.90 -0.73
CA ILE A 227 -3.79 10.14 -0.87
C ILE A 227 -3.50 9.42 0.45
N LEU A 228 -3.27 8.11 0.41
CA LEU A 228 -2.94 7.31 1.58
C LEU A 228 -1.46 6.94 1.58
N ARG A 229 -0.83 6.98 2.75
CA ARG A 229 0.54 6.47 2.98
C ARG A 229 0.66 5.83 4.35
N GLY A 230 1.59 4.88 4.50
CA GLY A 230 1.81 4.17 5.74
C GLY A 230 3.26 3.91 6.05
N THR A 231 3.57 3.70 7.33
CA THR A 231 4.94 3.48 7.81
C THR A 231 5.37 2.00 7.79
N SER A 232 4.44 1.11 7.47
CA SER A 232 4.63 -0.34 7.59
C SER A 232 5.73 -0.90 6.69
N LYS A 233 5.91 -0.33 5.50
CA LYS A 233 6.79 -0.87 4.46
C LYS A 233 8.15 -0.17 4.46
N PHE A 234 8.18 1.12 4.14
CA PHE A 234 9.41 1.89 4.02
C PHE A 234 10.14 2.06 5.35
N PHE A 235 9.43 2.41 6.42
CA PHE A 235 10.00 2.59 7.75
C PHE A 235 10.10 1.30 8.58
N ALA A 236 9.74 0.15 8.01
CA ALA A 236 9.80 -1.17 8.65
C ALA A 236 9.05 -1.25 9.99
N THR A 237 7.93 -0.56 10.12
CA THR A 237 7.17 -0.46 11.38
C THR A 237 5.73 -0.98 11.30
N PRO A 238 5.46 -2.18 10.73
CA PRO A 238 4.08 -2.67 10.60
C PRO A 238 3.37 -2.83 11.95
N GLY A 239 4.10 -3.14 13.02
CA GLY A 239 3.55 -3.33 14.36
C GLY A 239 3.15 -2.03 15.07
N LEU A 240 3.64 -0.86 14.66
CA LEU A 240 3.27 0.44 15.24
C LEU A 240 1.86 0.89 14.80
N ARG A 241 1.37 0.37 13.67
CA ARG A 241 0.04 0.71 13.14
C ARG A 241 -0.12 2.21 12.90
N LEU A 242 0.79 2.83 12.15
CA LEU A 242 0.69 4.23 11.77
C LEU A 242 0.50 4.38 10.26
N GLY A 243 -0.59 5.04 9.87
CA GLY A 243 -0.89 5.49 8.52
C GLY A 243 -1.37 6.94 8.53
N TYR A 244 -1.37 7.56 7.37
CA TYR A 244 -1.87 8.91 7.21
C TYR A 244 -2.51 9.11 5.84
N ALA A 245 -3.42 10.08 5.78
CA ALA A 245 -4.08 10.48 4.55
C ALA A 245 -3.94 11.99 4.34
N ILE A 246 -3.86 12.40 3.08
CA ILE A 246 -3.69 13.78 2.66
C ILE A 246 -4.78 14.13 1.66
N THR A 247 -5.52 15.21 1.93
CA THR A 247 -6.51 15.81 1.04
C THR A 247 -6.70 17.27 1.39
N SER A 248 -6.94 18.14 0.41
CA SER A 248 -7.33 19.54 0.66
C SER A 248 -8.83 19.70 0.92
N ASN A 249 -9.63 18.64 0.75
CA ASN A 249 -11.05 18.67 1.00
C ASN A 249 -11.36 18.71 2.50
N SER A 250 -11.74 19.88 3.01
CA SER A 250 -12.04 20.10 4.42
C SER A 250 -13.25 19.29 4.92
N GLN A 251 -14.23 18.98 4.03
CA GLN A 251 -15.37 18.16 4.40
C GLN A 251 -14.96 16.71 4.62
N ILE A 252 -14.16 16.12 3.71
CA ILE A 252 -13.61 14.76 3.87
C ILE A 252 -12.81 14.67 5.17
N LEU A 253 -11.94 15.66 5.46
CA LEU A 253 -11.17 15.67 6.70
C LEU A 253 -12.06 15.73 7.93
N THR A 254 -13.10 16.57 7.89
CA THR A 254 -14.07 16.69 8.98
C THR A 254 -14.81 15.39 9.19
N ASP A 255 -15.29 14.76 8.13
CA ASP A 255 -16.04 13.51 8.19
C ASP A 255 -15.17 12.36 8.71
N ILE A 256 -13.93 12.22 8.23
CA ILE A 256 -12.97 11.25 8.78
C ILE A 256 -12.73 11.51 10.26
N ASN A 257 -12.42 12.75 10.66
CA ASN A 257 -12.11 13.10 12.04
C ASN A 257 -13.30 12.92 12.99
N THR A 258 -14.52 13.07 12.48
CA THR A 258 -15.76 12.85 13.26
C THR A 258 -16.06 11.36 13.44
N ASN A 259 -15.81 10.55 12.43
CA ASN A 259 -16.15 9.12 12.44
C ASN A 259 -15.03 8.22 13.01
N LYS A 260 -13.78 8.70 13.08
CA LYS A 260 -12.71 7.95 13.70
C LYS A 260 -12.83 7.87 15.22
N ASN A 261 -12.42 6.74 15.80
CA ASN A 261 -12.37 6.61 17.26
C ASN A 261 -11.36 7.59 17.88
N PRO A 262 -11.67 8.19 19.05
CA PRO A 262 -10.71 9.04 19.77
C PRO A 262 -9.47 8.21 20.17
N TRP A 263 -8.29 8.85 20.11
CA TRP A 263 -7.00 8.25 20.52
C TRP A 263 -6.67 6.92 19.83
N MET A 264 -7.09 6.76 18.57
CA MET A 264 -6.83 5.53 17.79
C MET A 264 -5.34 5.26 17.55
N ILE A 265 -4.51 6.32 17.48
CA ILE A 265 -3.06 6.19 17.37
C ILE A 265 -2.48 6.11 18.79
N ASN A 266 -1.74 5.03 19.06
CA ASN A 266 -1.08 4.86 20.35
C ASN A 266 0.09 5.85 20.53
N SER A 267 0.42 6.16 21.79
CA SER A 267 1.44 7.16 22.12
C SER A 267 2.84 6.81 21.55
N LEU A 268 3.19 5.53 21.46
CA LEU A 268 4.47 5.12 20.88
C LEU A 268 4.51 5.32 19.37
N ALA A 269 3.38 5.16 18.67
CA ALA A 269 3.29 5.48 17.24
C ALA A 269 3.45 6.97 16.97
N VAL A 270 2.98 7.84 17.88
CA VAL A 270 3.22 9.29 17.81
C VAL A 270 4.71 9.58 17.97
N VAL A 271 5.35 9.06 19.02
CA VAL A 271 6.81 9.19 19.24
C VAL A 271 7.60 8.70 18.04
N ALA A 272 7.21 7.56 17.50
CA ALA A 272 7.85 6.97 16.33
C ALA A 272 7.72 7.87 15.08
N GLY A 273 6.52 8.37 14.80
CA GLY A 273 6.28 9.24 13.65
C GLY A 273 7.05 10.56 13.74
N GLU A 274 7.05 11.21 14.92
CA GLU A 274 7.84 12.42 15.16
C GLU A 274 9.35 12.22 14.90
N THR A 275 9.84 10.99 15.03
CA THR A 275 11.26 10.67 14.84
C THR A 275 11.55 10.20 13.41
N MET A 276 10.79 9.23 12.88
CA MET A 276 11.13 8.55 11.64
C MET A 276 11.00 9.44 10.40
N PHE A 277 10.01 10.35 10.38
CA PHE A 277 9.82 11.26 9.26
C PHE A 277 10.92 12.34 9.15
N LEU A 278 11.71 12.51 10.20
CA LEU A 278 12.85 13.44 10.24
C LEU A 278 14.21 12.72 10.18
N ASP A 279 14.24 11.41 10.01
CA ASP A 279 15.48 10.62 9.93
C ASP A 279 15.98 10.51 8.48
N GLU A 280 16.49 11.62 7.95
CA GLU A 280 17.01 11.73 6.57
C GLU A 280 18.07 10.66 6.27
N GLU A 281 18.96 10.36 7.22
CA GLU A 281 20.02 9.35 7.06
C GLU A 281 19.41 7.96 6.78
N TYR A 282 18.38 7.57 7.53
CA TYR A 282 17.68 6.30 7.33
C TYR A 282 16.93 6.27 5.99
N ILE A 283 16.29 7.39 5.63
CA ILE A 283 15.55 7.54 4.37
C ILE A 283 16.49 7.35 3.18
N ASP A 284 17.63 8.05 3.17
CA ASP A 284 18.64 7.98 2.09
C ASP A 284 19.28 6.60 2.01
N LYS A 285 19.63 6.02 3.17
CA LYS A 285 20.18 4.66 3.25
C LYS A 285 19.20 3.62 2.71
N THR A 286 17.93 3.75 3.04
CA THR A 286 16.87 2.85 2.53
C THR A 286 16.76 2.94 1.01
N ARG A 287 16.63 4.15 0.46
CA ARG A 287 16.53 4.37 -0.99
C ARG A 287 17.75 3.82 -1.73
N SER A 288 18.95 4.12 -1.23
CA SER A 288 20.22 3.64 -1.82
C SER A 288 20.30 2.11 -1.82
N LEU A 289 19.94 1.47 -0.70
CA LEU A 289 19.91 0.01 -0.60
C LEU A 289 18.91 -0.60 -1.60
N ILE A 290 17.68 -0.12 -1.59
CA ILE A 290 16.64 -0.68 -2.46
C ILE A 290 17.00 -0.50 -3.94
N LEU A 291 17.54 0.64 -4.34
CA LEU A 291 17.95 0.88 -5.72
C LEU A 291 19.10 -0.05 -6.15
N SER A 292 20.11 -0.22 -5.29
CA SER A 292 21.24 -1.13 -5.57
C SER A 292 20.79 -2.59 -5.66
N GLU A 293 19.96 -3.05 -4.71
CA GLU A 293 19.45 -4.42 -4.71
C GLU A 293 18.46 -4.69 -5.87
N LYS A 294 17.65 -3.71 -6.24
CA LYS A 294 16.82 -3.83 -7.45
C LYS A 294 17.67 -4.05 -8.70
N THR A 295 18.76 -3.32 -8.84
CA THR A 295 19.70 -3.48 -9.97
C THR A 295 20.33 -4.87 -9.96
N ARG A 296 20.84 -5.31 -8.81
CA ARG A 296 21.45 -6.63 -8.63
C ARG A 296 20.45 -7.78 -8.90
N CYS A 297 19.25 -7.68 -8.33
CA CYS A 297 18.21 -8.70 -8.54
C CYS A 297 17.77 -8.78 -10.00
N ARG A 298 17.59 -7.62 -10.66
CA ARG A 298 17.26 -7.59 -12.09
C ARG A 298 18.28 -8.36 -12.92
N GLN A 299 19.58 -8.08 -12.73
CA GLN A 299 20.64 -8.76 -13.46
C GLN A 299 20.59 -10.29 -13.24
N LEU A 300 20.47 -10.76 -12.01
CA LEU A 300 20.40 -12.19 -11.69
C LEU A 300 19.17 -12.86 -12.33
N ILE A 301 18.03 -12.19 -12.34
CA ILE A 301 16.79 -12.70 -12.94
C ILE A 301 16.94 -12.83 -14.45
N GLU A 302 17.47 -11.78 -15.11
CA GLU A 302 17.71 -11.76 -16.55
C GLU A 302 18.73 -12.82 -16.98
N GLU A 303 19.82 -12.97 -16.25
CA GLU A 303 20.85 -14.01 -16.50
C GLU A 303 20.32 -15.44 -16.32
N SER A 304 19.29 -15.64 -15.49
CA SER A 304 18.72 -16.97 -15.27
C SER A 304 17.97 -17.53 -16.47
N HIS A 305 17.45 -16.66 -17.35
CA HIS A 305 16.57 -16.97 -18.49
C HIS A 305 15.31 -17.79 -18.15
N LYS A 306 14.98 -17.92 -16.85
CA LYS A 306 13.84 -18.71 -16.36
C LYS A 306 12.58 -17.87 -16.14
N PHE A 307 12.76 -16.55 -16.09
CA PHE A 307 11.69 -15.62 -15.73
C PHE A 307 11.63 -14.46 -16.72
N LYS A 308 10.41 -13.99 -17.00
CA LYS A 308 10.19 -12.66 -17.55
C LYS A 308 9.98 -11.71 -16.35
N LEU A 309 10.79 -10.65 -16.29
CA LEU A 309 10.67 -9.58 -15.30
C LEU A 309 9.81 -8.46 -15.83
N TYR A 310 8.85 -8.00 -15.02
CA TYR A 310 8.08 -6.78 -15.35
C TYR A 310 8.69 -5.55 -14.65
N PRO A 311 8.57 -4.35 -15.25
CA PRO A 311 9.04 -3.11 -14.65
C PRO A 311 8.37 -2.87 -13.29
N SER A 312 9.16 -2.50 -12.27
CA SER A 312 8.65 -2.21 -10.95
C SER A 312 9.23 -0.91 -10.39
N TYR A 313 8.38 -0.12 -9.75
CA TYR A 313 8.71 1.09 -9.00
C TYR A 313 8.68 0.88 -7.48
N SER A 314 8.32 -0.34 -7.03
CA SER A 314 8.28 -0.74 -5.62
C SER A 314 9.57 -1.46 -5.19
N ASN A 315 9.59 -1.98 -3.96
CA ASN A 315 10.68 -2.82 -3.43
C ASN A 315 10.48 -4.33 -3.70
N PHE A 316 9.61 -4.67 -4.64
CA PHE A 316 9.35 -6.04 -5.10
C PHE A 316 9.23 -6.09 -6.63
N TYR A 317 9.22 -7.29 -7.19
CA TYR A 317 9.05 -7.55 -8.62
C TYR A 317 7.92 -8.54 -8.89
N LEU A 318 7.14 -8.28 -9.94
CA LEU A 318 6.30 -9.30 -10.56
C LEU A 318 7.13 -10.07 -11.58
N LEU A 319 7.10 -11.40 -11.50
CA LEU A 319 7.81 -12.31 -12.38
C LEU A 319 6.86 -13.28 -13.05
N LYS A 320 7.04 -13.52 -14.36
CA LYS A 320 6.41 -14.65 -15.04
C LYS A 320 7.43 -15.78 -15.19
N ILE A 321 7.05 -16.98 -14.78
CA ILE A 321 7.85 -18.18 -14.95
C ILE A 321 7.73 -18.62 -16.41
N LEU A 322 8.87 -18.85 -17.07
CA LEU A 322 8.94 -19.26 -18.49
C LEU A 322 9.04 -20.79 -18.65
N ASP A 323 9.33 -21.52 -17.58
CA ASP A 323 9.46 -22.98 -17.60
C ASP A 323 8.08 -23.62 -17.38
N GLU A 324 7.56 -24.32 -18.39
CA GLU A 324 6.25 -25.00 -18.37
C GLU A 324 6.15 -26.14 -17.34
N GLY A 325 7.28 -26.62 -16.80
CA GLY A 325 7.33 -27.70 -15.80
C GLY A 325 7.32 -27.22 -14.34
N CYS A 326 7.34 -25.93 -14.10
CA CYS A 326 7.45 -25.38 -12.75
C CYS A 326 6.07 -25.13 -12.13
N LEU A 327 5.71 -25.95 -11.14
CA LEU A 327 4.61 -25.64 -10.21
C LEU A 327 5.13 -24.69 -9.12
N LEU A 328 5.31 -23.41 -9.44
CA LEU A 328 5.47 -22.39 -8.41
C LEU A 328 4.06 -22.04 -7.91
N TYR A 329 3.76 -22.45 -6.70
CA TYR A 329 2.63 -21.88 -5.96
C TYR A 329 3.06 -20.47 -5.53
N THR A 330 2.65 -19.48 -6.27
CA THR A 330 2.64 -18.12 -5.76
C THR A 330 1.33 -17.98 -5.01
N SER A 331 1.40 -17.77 -3.70
CA SER A 331 0.32 -17.03 -3.04
C SER A 331 0.12 -15.76 -3.86
N ASP A 332 -1.11 -15.39 -4.10
CA ASP A 332 -1.42 -14.17 -4.82
C ASP A 332 -0.92 -12.99 -3.97
N ALA A 333 0.11 -12.29 -4.42
CA ALA A 333 0.65 -11.13 -3.69
C ALA A 333 -0.38 -9.99 -3.58
N ALA A 334 -1.48 -10.04 -4.33
CA ALA A 334 -2.61 -9.15 -4.19
C ALA A 334 -3.50 -9.54 -2.98
N ASP A 335 -3.44 -10.79 -2.53
CA ASP A 335 -4.14 -11.29 -1.35
C ASP A 335 -3.28 -11.24 -0.08
N GLU A 336 -2.06 -10.71 -0.21
CA GLU A 336 -1.08 -10.62 0.86
C GLU A 336 -0.93 -9.17 1.39
#